data_3afacf5f718584bdf8bd845d651fdc5b
#
_entry.id   3afacf5f718584bdf8bd845d651fdc5b
#
_cell.length_a   1.000
_cell.length_b   1.000
_cell.length_c   1.000
_cell.angle_alpha   90.00
_cell.angle_beta   90.00
_cell.angle_gamma   90.00
#
_symmetry.space_group_name_H-M   'P 1'
#
loop_
_entity.id
_entity.type
_entity.pdbx_description
1 polymer ?
#
loop_
_entity_poly.entity_id
_entity_poly.type
_entity_poly.pdbx_seq_one_letter_code
_entity_poly.pdbx_strand_id
1 'polypeptide(L)'
;MKKLAFTFLLITTAAFSQVERTLGDFTKVTSFDKLDVLLIKSTENRITINGNEAESVETVNKNGELKIRMPFSQTMGGEDISVTLYYKNIEAVEANEGSRISSSEIFKTTIFDI
;
A
#
# COMPACT_ATOMS: atom_id res chain seq x y z
N MET A 1 -32.17 -21.01 31.11
CA MET A 1 -31.85 -20.70 31.00
C MET A 1 -31.23 -20.18 30.69
N LYS A 2 -30.75 -19.84 30.49
CA LYS A 2 -30.16 -19.40 30.31
C LYS A 2 -29.74 -18.70 29.77
N LYS A 3 -29.34 -18.23 29.56
CA LYS A 3 -28.84 -17.58 29.17
C LYS A 3 -28.05 -17.28 28.67
N LEU A 4 -27.84 -16.87 28.14
CA LEU A 4 -27.07 -16.72 27.62
C LEU A 4 -26.45 -15.82 27.48
N ALA A 5 -25.85 -15.51 27.54
CA ALA A 5 -25.10 -14.74 27.65
C ALA A 5 -24.49 -14.43 26.53
N PHE A 6 -24.52 -13.78 26.10
CA PHE A 6 -24.01 -13.58 25.14
C PHE A 6 -23.24 -12.58 25.03
N THR A 7 -22.42 -12.63 25.12
CA THR A 7 -21.58 -11.85 25.17
C THR A 7 -21.17 -11.41 23.99
N PHE A 8 -21.40 -10.40 23.65
CA PHE A 8 -21.09 -10.01 22.57
C PHE A 8 -19.98 -9.24 22.63
N LEU A 9 -19.03 -9.66 22.24
CA LEU A 9 -17.96 -9.07 22.33
C LEU A 9 -17.78 -8.17 21.28
N LEU A 10 -17.88 -6.97 21.50
CA LEU A 10 -17.75 -6.17 20.55
C LEU A 10 -16.45 -5.75 20.44
N ILE A 11 -15.76 -6.09 19.59
CA ILE A 11 -14.51 -5.78 19.46
C ILE A 11 -14.37 -4.63 18.73
N THR A 12 -14.03 -3.60 19.25
CA THR A 12 -13.92 -2.55 18.51
C THR A 12 -12.60 -2.30 18.27
N THR A 13 -12.14 -2.43 17.27
CA THR A 13 -10.83 -2.26 17.02
C THR A 13 -10.60 -1.07 16.39
N ALA A 14 -11.09 -0.09 16.74
CA ALA A 14 -10.95 0.97 16.08
C ALA A 14 -9.79 1.63 15.77
N ALA A 15 -8.85 1.43 16.30
CA ALA A 15 -7.76 2.24 16.16
C ALA A 15 -7.07 2.30 14.89
N PHE A 16 -7.13 1.34 14.08
CA PHE A 16 -6.41 1.36 12.93
C PHE A 16 -7.20 1.40 11.75
N SER A 17 -6.83 2.15 10.72
CA SER A 17 -7.42 2.05 9.43
C SER A 17 -6.52 1.18 8.63
N GLN A 18 -7.01 0.11 8.14
CA GLN A 18 -6.26 -0.75 7.26
C GLN A 18 -7.09 -1.03 6.03
N VAL A 19 -6.52 -0.83 4.87
CA VAL A 19 -7.20 -1.02 3.62
C VAL A 19 -6.46 -2.07 2.83
N GLU A 20 -7.17 -2.98 2.18
CA GLU A 20 -6.57 -3.98 1.35
C GLU A 20 -7.25 -3.97 0.01
N ARG A 21 -6.49 -3.99 -1.07
CA ARG A 21 -7.04 -3.97 -2.42
C ARG A 21 -6.34 -4.98 -3.29
N THR A 22 -7.08 -5.66 -4.16
CA THR A 22 -6.51 -6.54 -5.13
C THR A 22 -6.23 -5.72 -6.37
N LEU A 23 -5.09 -5.92 -7.00
CA LEU A 23 -4.68 -5.10 -8.11
C LEU A 23 -4.52 -5.91 -9.38
N GLY A 24 -4.70 -5.28 -10.52
CA GLY A 24 -4.40 -5.88 -11.79
C GLY A 24 -2.90 -5.95 -12.00
N ASP A 25 -2.47 -6.44 -13.15
CA ASP A 25 -1.04 -6.60 -13.40
C ASP A 25 -0.35 -5.27 -13.62
N PHE A 26 0.88 -5.17 -13.20
CA PHE A 26 1.73 -4.00 -13.43
C PHE A 26 3.17 -4.47 -13.41
N THR A 27 4.05 -3.69 -13.98
CA THR A 27 5.47 -3.98 -13.96
C THR A 27 6.28 -2.79 -13.48
N LYS A 28 5.64 -1.63 -13.32
CA LYS A 28 6.32 -0.47 -12.79
C LYS A 28 5.51 0.09 -11.64
N VAL A 29 6.19 0.55 -10.59
CA VAL A 29 5.54 1.17 -9.45
C VAL A 29 6.14 2.53 -9.23
N THR A 30 5.28 3.52 -9.06
CA THR A 30 5.71 4.88 -8.77
C THR A 30 4.96 5.35 -7.53
N SER A 31 5.67 5.83 -6.53
CA SER A 31 5.04 6.32 -5.33
C SER A 31 5.30 7.81 -5.14
N PHE A 32 4.39 8.48 -4.46
CA PHE A 32 4.43 9.92 -4.28
C PHE A 32 4.10 10.30 -2.84
N ASP A 33 4.30 11.55 -2.53
CA ASP A 33 3.70 12.17 -1.34
C ASP A 33 4.14 11.58 -0.01
N LYS A 34 5.40 11.33 0.13
CA LYS A 34 5.99 10.85 1.37
C LYS A 34 5.49 9.50 1.84
N LEU A 35 4.85 8.74 0.98
CA LEU A 35 4.41 7.41 1.35
C LEU A 35 5.62 6.48 1.51
N ASP A 36 5.49 5.54 2.43
CA ASP A 36 6.54 4.58 2.71
C ASP A 36 6.05 3.23 2.20
N VAL A 37 6.64 2.73 1.14
CA VAL A 37 6.17 1.53 0.47
C VAL A 37 7.17 0.40 0.63
N LEU A 38 6.71 -0.75 1.13
CA LEU A 38 7.51 -1.94 1.24
C LEU A 38 7.05 -2.91 0.16
N LEU A 39 7.98 -3.41 -0.64
CA LEU A 39 7.66 -4.34 -1.71
C LEU A 39 7.91 -5.76 -1.26
N ILE A 40 6.96 -6.64 -1.49
CA ILE A 40 7.09 -8.04 -1.13
C ILE A 40 6.71 -8.90 -2.34
N LYS A 41 7.61 -9.76 -2.78
CA LYS A 41 7.33 -10.64 -3.89
C LYS A 41 6.25 -11.64 -3.49
N SER A 42 5.32 -11.90 -4.37
CA SER A 42 4.18 -12.73 -4.05
C SER A 42 3.66 -13.42 -5.31
N THR A 43 2.65 -14.23 -5.17
CA THR A 43 2.02 -14.86 -6.32
C THR A 43 0.79 -14.07 -6.75
N GLU A 44 0.53 -12.95 -6.12
CA GLU A 44 -0.59 -12.11 -6.53
C GLU A 44 -0.24 -10.65 -6.34
N ASN A 45 -0.96 -9.79 -7.00
CA ASN A 45 -0.76 -8.36 -6.89
C ASN A 45 -1.79 -7.82 -5.92
N ARG A 46 -1.34 -7.27 -4.81
CA ARG A 46 -2.23 -6.82 -3.74
C ARG A 46 -1.56 -5.73 -2.95
N ILE A 47 -2.31 -4.82 -2.41
CA ILE A 47 -1.75 -3.74 -1.62
C ILE A 47 -2.48 -3.67 -0.30
N THR A 48 -1.73 -3.44 0.77
CA THR A 48 -2.28 -3.22 2.10
C THR A 48 -1.78 -1.87 2.57
N ILE A 49 -2.67 -1.03 3.06
CA ILE A 49 -2.33 0.33 3.46
C ILE A 49 -2.75 0.52 4.90
N ASN A 50 -1.83 0.98 5.73
CA ASN A 50 -2.09 1.20 7.14
C ASN A 50 -1.83 2.64 7.53
N GLY A 51 -2.62 3.16 8.43
CA GLY A 51 -2.38 4.48 8.96
C GLY A 51 -3.60 5.36 8.88
N ASN A 52 -3.47 6.57 9.38
CA ASN A 52 -4.54 7.52 9.30
C ASN A 52 -4.79 7.85 7.86
N GLU A 53 -6.01 7.95 7.44
CA GLU A 53 -6.37 8.30 6.08
C GLU A 53 -5.92 7.21 5.10
N ALA A 54 -5.78 5.99 5.55
CA ALA A 54 -5.38 4.91 4.64
C ALA A 54 -6.34 4.77 3.47
N GLU A 55 -7.63 4.98 3.69
CA GLU A 55 -8.55 4.82 2.59
C GLU A 55 -8.44 5.96 1.58
N SER A 56 -7.75 7.02 1.90
CA SER A 56 -7.60 8.13 0.97
C SER A 56 -6.49 7.88 -0.02
N VAL A 57 -5.62 6.91 0.22
CA VAL A 57 -4.53 6.63 -0.69
C VAL A 57 -5.11 6.15 -2.01
N GLU A 58 -4.63 6.73 -3.10
CA GLU A 58 -5.11 6.37 -4.42
C GLU A 58 -4.15 5.43 -5.09
N THR A 59 -4.69 4.38 -5.73
CA THR A 59 -3.89 3.47 -6.51
C THR A 59 -4.43 3.52 -7.93
N VAL A 60 -3.60 3.94 -8.86
CA VAL A 60 -4.00 4.07 -10.25
C VAL A 60 -3.13 3.11 -11.05
N ASN A 61 -3.74 2.09 -11.66
CA ASN A 61 -3.02 1.09 -12.41
C ASN A 61 -3.37 1.25 -13.87
N LYS A 62 -2.44 1.77 -14.65
CA LYS A 62 -2.73 2.04 -16.02
C LYS A 62 -1.55 1.77 -16.89
N ASN A 63 -1.73 1.07 -17.95
CA ASN A 63 -0.68 0.75 -18.91
C ASN A 63 0.54 0.09 -18.24
N GLY A 64 0.29 -0.74 -17.26
CA GLY A 64 1.36 -1.46 -16.59
C GLY A 64 2.08 -0.68 -15.51
N GLU A 65 1.66 0.54 -15.23
CA GLU A 65 2.28 1.32 -14.18
C GLU A 65 1.30 1.54 -13.05
N LEU A 66 1.70 1.16 -11.85
CA LEU A 66 0.89 1.39 -10.66
C LEU A 66 1.40 2.64 -9.98
N LYS A 67 0.55 3.63 -9.81
CA LYS A 67 0.91 4.84 -9.10
C LYS A 67 0.20 4.83 -7.75
N ILE A 68 0.93 5.12 -6.69
CA ILE A 68 0.40 5.16 -5.35
C ILE A 68 0.62 6.56 -4.83
N ARG A 69 -0.45 7.24 -4.49
CA ARG A 69 -0.34 8.66 -4.13
C ARG A 69 -1.45 9.07 -3.19
N MET A 70 -1.29 10.21 -2.54
CA MET A 70 -2.35 10.82 -1.76
C MET A 70 -3.14 11.75 -2.67
N PRO A 71 -4.40 11.99 -2.38
CA PRO A 71 -5.17 12.95 -3.17
C PRO A 71 -4.61 14.33 -2.94
N PHE A 72 -4.86 15.19 -3.89
CA PHE A 72 -4.32 16.54 -3.84
C PHE A 72 -4.57 17.23 -2.52
N SER A 73 -5.71 17.07 -1.95
CA SER A 73 -6.04 17.79 -0.73
C SER A 73 -5.34 17.20 0.50
N GLN A 74 -4.64 16.10 0.37
CA GLN A 74 -4.02 15.46 1.51
C GLN A 74 -2.58 15.09 1.28
N THR A 75 -1.90 15.82 0.42
CA THR A 75 -0.55 15.44 0.04
C THR A 75 0.44 15.49 1.19
N MET A 76 0.11 16.19 2.27
CA MET A 76 1.03 16.27 3.39
C MET A 76 0.85 15.16 4.39
N GLY A 77 -0.11 14.28 4.19
CA GLY A 77 -0.37 13.23 5.15
C GLY A 77 0.32 11.92 4.91
N GLY A 78 1.07 11.80 3.82
CA GLY A 78 1.62 10.49 3.45
C GLY A 78 2.64 9.96 4.44
N GLU A 79 3.29 10.81 5.20
CA GLU A 79 4.32 10.33 6.09
C GLU A 79 3.77 9.49 7.24
N ASP A 80 2.47 9.54 7.49
CA ASP A 80 1.89 8.73 8.54
C ASP A 80 1.27 7.46 7.98
N ILE A 81 1.55 7.12 6.75
CA ILE A 81 0.94 5.98 6.10
C ILE A 81 2.00 5.02 5.63
N SER A 82 1.81 3.75 5.92
CA SER A 82 2.71 2.75 5.41
C SER A 82 1.97 1.82 4.47
N VAL A 83 2.61 1.48 3.38
CA VAL A 83 2.02 0.69 2.31
C VAL A 83 2.84 -0.56 2.14
N THR A 84 2.19 -1.72 2.04
CA THR A 84 2.88 -2.95 1.69
C THR A 84 2.32 -3.39 0.35
N LEU A 85 3.18 -3.48 -0.65
CA LEU A 85 2.76 -3.86 -1.98
C LEU A 85 3.27 -5.26 -2.29
N TYR A 86 2.34 -6.18 -2.50
CA TYR A 86 2.66 -7.53 -2.89
C TYR A 86 2.61 -7.58 -4.41
N TYR A 87 3.63 -8.13 -5.04
CA TYR A 87 3.71 -8.06 -6.50
C TYR A 87 4.18 -9.36 -7.11
N LYS A 88 3.75 -9.61 -8.32
CA LYS A 88 4.21 -10.77 -9.05
C LYS A 88 5.45 -10.45 -9.87
N ASN A 89 5.44 -9.34 -10.57
CA ASN A 89 6.56 -8.93 -11.37
C ASN A 89 6.77 -7.44 -11.32
N ILE A 90 8.01 -7.00 -11.16
CA ILE A 90 8.33 -5.61 -11.18
C ILE A 90 9.60 -5.43 -11.98
N GLU A 91 9.62 -4.47 -12.87
CA GLU A 91 10.78 -4.15 -13.69
C GLU A 91 11.34 -2.78 -13.38
N ALA A 92 10.57 -1.91 -12.78
CA ALA A 92 11.03 -0.56 -12.47
C ALA A 92 10.29 0.00 -11.27
N VAL A 93 10.96 0.80 -10.46
CA VAL A 93 10.32 1.51 -9.37
C VAL A 93 10.82 2.93 -9.36
N GLU A 94 9.98 3.84 -8.89
CA GLU A 94 10.34 5.24 -8.81
C GLU A 94 9.69 5.84 -7.58
N ALA A 95 10.46 6.51 -6.75
CA ALA A 95 9.93 7.16 -5.56
C ALA A 95 10.06 8.66 -5.75
N ASN A 96 8.95 9.38 -5.64
CA ASN A 96 8.91 10.81 -5.85
C ASN A 96 8.37 11.55 -4.64
N GLU A 97 8.70 12.80 -4.56
CA GLU A 97 8.11 13.69 -3.55
C GLU A 97 8.29 13.18 -2.12
N GLY A 98 9.49 12.79 -1.81
CA GLY A 98 9.78 12.36 -0.46
C GLY A 98 9.31 10.97 -0.09
N SER A 99 8.73 10.23 -1.03
CA SER A 99 8.29 8.88 -0.73
C SER A 99 9.50 7.95 -0.69
N ARG A 100 9.30 6.77 -0.15
CA ARG A 100 10.37 5.79 0.00
C ARG A 100 9.86 4.43 -0.44
N ILE A 101 10.67 3.73 -1.21
CA ILE A 101 10.32 2.39 -1.60
C ILE A 101 11.45 1.47 -1.16
N SER A 102 11.13 0.40 -0.46
CA SER A 102 12.13 -0.53 0.00
C SER A 102 11.65 -1.96 -0.28
N SER A 103 12.54 -2.91 -0.19
CA SER A 103 12.20 -4.29 -0.46
C SER A 103 12.99 -5.18 0.45
N SER A 104 12.42 -6.32 0.83
CA SER A 104 13.12 -7.28 1.63
C SER A 104 13.91 -8.23 0.75
N GLU A 105 13.84 -8.10 -0.57
CA GLU A 105 14.54 -8.97 -1.47
C GLU A 105 15.42 -8.19 -2.42
N ILE A 106 16.39 -8.85 -3.00
CA ILE A 106 17.25 -8.22 -3.96
C ILE A 106 16.59 -8.33 -5.32
N PHE A 107 16.37 -7.20 -5.98
CA PHE A 107 15.78 -7.21 -7.29
C PHE A 107 16.83 -7.51 -8.33
N LYS A 108 16.46 -8.23 -9.35
CA LYS A 108 17.35 -8.52 -10.42
C LYS A 108 17.02 -7.72 -11.66
N THR A 109 16.52 -6.54 -11.47
CA THR A 109 16.17 -5.70 -12.59
C THR A 109 17.22 -4.62 -12.70
N THR A 110 17.44 -4.12 -13.88
CA THR A 110 18.41 -3.09 -14.06
C THR A 110 17.80 -1.71 -14.07
N ILE A 111 16.53 -1.58 -13.99
CA ILE A 111 15.90 -0.29 -14.01
C ILE A 111 15.35 -0.01 -12.64
N PHE A 112 16.09 0.73 -11.84
CA PHE A 112 15.67 0.94 -10.50
C PHE A 112 15.94 2.37 -10.18
N ASP A 113 14.95 3.20 -10.15
CA ASP A 113 15.09 4.60 -10.01
C ASP A 113 14.48 5.05 -8.72
N ILE A 114 15.25 5.32 -7.74
CA ILE A 114 14.75 5.72 -6.44
C ILE A 114 15.20 7.08 -6.09
#